data_6a72ab34dd4efccd7813a3c3982bb4a7
#
_entry.id   6a72ab34dd4efccd7813a3c3982bb4a7
#
_cell.length_a   1.000
_cell.length_b   1.000
_cell.length_c   1.000
_cell.angle_alpha   90.00
_cell.angle_beta   90.00
_cell.angle_gamma   90.00
#
_symmetry.space_group_name_H-M   'P 1'
#
loop_
_entity.id
_entity.type
_entity.pdbx_description
1 polymer ?
#
loop_
_entity_poly.entity_id
_entity_poly.type
_entity_poly.pdbx_seq_one_letter_code
_entity_poly.pdbx_strand_id
1 'polypeptide(L)'
;DASGELLKAVLPYHPFLIKPNQDELEGLFQVKMSTKEEMFAYAKQLQKMGACSVLISLGGNGALLLTEHGEQMQLDAPKGKVRNAVGAGDSMVAGFLAGYMEHASYGEAFRTAVAAGSASAFSEHLATRAEIEQILPVLLDSYQIQ
;
A
#
# COMPACT_ATOMS: atom_id res chain seq x y z
N ASP A 1 5.33 3.68 -9.07
CA ASP A 1 4.31 4.70 -8.93
C ASP A 1 3.92 5.25 -10.29
N ALA A 2 2.67 5.05 -10.70
CA ALA A 2 2.21 5.39 -12.03
C ALA A 2 0.97 6.29 -11.94
N SER A 3 0.99 7.40 -12.66
CA SER A 3 -0.21 8.25 -12.81
C SER A 3 -1.30 7.50 -13.61
N GLY A 4 -2.55 8.00 -13.56
CA GLY A 4 -3.72 7.28 -14.05
C GLY A 4 -3.58 6.66 -15.44
N GLU A 5 -3.06 7.38 -16.42
CA GLU A 5 -2.91 6.84 -17.78
C GLU A 5 -1.85 5.73 -17.84
N LEU A 6 -0.74 5.90 -17.13
CA LEU A 6 0.30 4.88 -17.08
C LEU A 6 -0.19 3.64 -16.34
N LEU A 7 -0.94 3.83 -15.27
CA LEU A 7 -1.56 2.72 -14.53
C LEU A 7 -2.49 1.91 -15.44
N LYS A 8 -3.36 2.58 -16.19
CA LYS A 8 -4.24 1.92 -17.17
C LYS A 8 -3.43 1.15 -18.22
N ALA A 9 -2.30 1.67 -18.64
CA ALA A 9 -1.47 1.04 -19.67
C ALA A 9 -0.81 -0.25 -19.18
N VAL A 10 -0.51 -0.38 -17.89
CA VAL A 10 0.15 -1.58 -17.35
C VAL A 10 -0.82 -2.67 -16.88
N LEU A 11 -2.07 -2.33 -16.61
CA LEU A 11 -3.06 -3.30 -16.11
C LEU A 11 -3.24 -4.53 -17.01
N PRO A 12 -3.28 -4.41 -18.36
CA PRO A 12 -3.42 -5.59 -19.22
C PRO A 12 -2.26 -6.59 -19.11
N TYR A 13 -1.13 -6.18 -18.57
CA TYR A 13 0.03 -7.06 -18.36
C TYR A 13 -0.01 -7.81 -17.02
N HIS A 14 -1.11 -7.71 -16.28
CA HIS A 14 -1.33 -8.40 -15.01
C HIS A 14 -0.22 -8.15 -13.98
N PRO A 15 0.02 -6.89 -13.60
CA PRO A 15 1.05 -6.59 -12.59
C PRO A 15 0.74 -7.31 -11.29
N PHE A 16 1.77 -7.83 -10.64
CA PHE A 16 1.66 -8.52 -9.35
C PHE A 16 1.06 -7.60 -8.27
N LEU A 17 1.48 -6.34 -8.27
CA LEU A 17 1.01 -5.35 -7.32
C LEU A 17 0.91 -3.99 -8.01
N ILE A 18 -0.18 -3.29 -7.74
CA ILE A 18 -0.28 -1.85 -8.02
C ILE A 18 -0.54 -1.12 -6.69
N LYS A 19 -0.02 0.10 -6.59
CA LYS A 19 -0.17 0.91 -5.38
C LYS A 19 -0.64 2.32 -5.73
N PRO A 20 -1.94 2.52 -5.98
CA PRO A 20 -2.50 3.86 -6.02
C PRO A 20 -2.63 4.43 -4.61
N ASN A 21 -2.45 5.73 -4.45
CA ASN A 21 -2.96 6.40 -3.26
C ASN A 21 -4.46 6.72 -3.48
N GLN A 22 -5.12 7.27 -2.45
CA GLN A 22 -6.54 7.58 -2.53
C GLN A 22 -6.85 8.55 -3.67
N ASP A 23 -6.07 9.64 -3.80
CA ASP A 23 -6.29 10.65 -4.83
C ASP A 23 -6.11 10.07 -6.24
N GLU A 24 -5.11 9.24 -6.43
CA GLU A 24 -4.88 8.54 -7.70
C GLU A 24 -6.03 7.60 -8.05
N LEU A 25 -6.54 6.87 -7.06
CA LEU A 25 -7.68 5.97 -7.25
C LEU A 25 -8.95 6.74 -7.60
N GLU A 26 -9.21 7.83 -6.86
CA GLU A 26 -10.34 8.71 -7.14
C GLU A 26 -10.24 9.34 -8.53
N GLY A 27 -9.04 9.79 -8.90
CA GLY A 27 -8.78 10.37 -10.22
C GLY A 27 -8.98 9.37 -11.35
N LEU A 28 -8.57 8.12 -11.15
CA LEU A 28 -8.69 7.06 -12.14
C LEU A 28 -10.15 6.76 -12.48
N PHE A 29 -11.02 6.74 -11.49
CA PHE A 29 -12.44 6.44 -11.66
C PHE A 29 -13.33 7.69 -11.71
N GLN A 30 -12.75 8.87 -11.55
CA GLN A 30 -13.46 10.15 -11.57
C GLN A 30 -14.59 10.22 -10.54
N VAL A 31 -14.34 9.71 -9.35
CA VAL A 31 -15.28 9.70 -8.22
C VAL A 31 -14.55 10.05 -6.93
N LYS A 32 -15.28 10.60 -5.96
CA LYS A 32 -14.79 10.77 -4.60
C LYS A 32 -15.18 9.55 -3.77
N MET A 33 -14.26 9.12 -2.90
CA MET A 33 -14.45 7.96 -2.03
C MET A 33 -14.32 8.38 -0.58
N SER A 34 -15.32 8.07 0.23
CA SER A 34 -15.34 8.44 1.65
C SER A 34 -15.25 7.24 2.59
N THR A 35 -15.42 6.02 2.08
CA THR A 35 -15.38 4.80 2.89
C THR A 35 -14.37 3.79 2.36
N LYS A 36 -13.88 2.93 3.25
CA LYS A 36 -12.98 1.81 2.89
C LYS A 36 -13.68 0.82 1.96
N GLU A 37 -14.97 0.60 2.18
CA GLU A 37 -15.79 -0.30 1.36
C GLU A 37 -15.84 0.18 -0.10
N GLU A 38 -15.99 1.47 -0.31
CA GLU A 38 -15.94 2.05 -1.66
C GLU A 38 -14.56 1.83 -2.29
N MET A 39 -13.48 2.07 -1.54
CA MET A 39 -12.13 1.88 -2.03
C MET A 39 -11.87 0.42 -2.41
N PHE A 40 -12.31 -0.53 -1.59
CA PHE A 40 -12.20 -1.96 -1.92
C PHE A 40 -13.02 -2.33 -3.16
N ALA A 41 -14.19 -1.74 -3.33
CA ALA A 41 -15.01 -1.98 -4.52
C ALA A 41 -14.29 -1.55 -5.80
N TYR A 42 -13.63 -0.39 -5.78
CA TYR A 42 -12.84 0.08 -6.92
C TYR A 42 -11.54 -0.71 -7.09
N ALA A 43 -10.93 -1.15 -5.99
CA ALA A 43 -9.79 -2.06 -6.06
C ALA A 43 -10.15 -3.37 -6.78
N LYS A 44 -11.34 -3.92 -6.52
CA LYS A 44 -11.84 -5.10 -7.25
C LYS A 44 -12.00 -4.83 -8.74
N GLN A 45 -12.41 -3.64 -9.12
CA GLN A 45 -12.46 -3.26 -10.54
C GLN A 45 -11.06 -3.23 -11.17
N LEU A 46 -10.05 -2.75 -10.45
CA LEU A 46 -8.66 -2.79 -10.91
C LEU A 46 -8.17 -4.23 -11.09
N GLN A 47 -8.59 -5.16 -10.23
CA GLN A 47 -8.30 -6.59 -10.43
C GLN A 47 -8.96 -7.12 -11.69
N LYS A 48 -10.20 -6.76 -11.97
CA LYS A 48 -10.88 -7.13 -13.21
C LYS A 48 -10.18 -6.56 -14.45
N MET A 49 -9.52 -5.43 -14.31
CA MET A 49 -8.73 -4.81 -15.38
C MET A 49 -7.34 -5.41 -15.54
N GLY A 50 -6.90 -6.26 -14.61
CA GLY A 50 -5.65 -7.01 -14.74
C GLY A 50 -4.74 -7.07 -13.52
N ALA A 51 -4.87 -6.18 -12.54
CA ALA A 51 -4.03 -6.21 -11.35
C ALA A 51 -4.22 -7.49 -10.55
N CYS A 52 -3.15 -8.09 -10.06
CA CYS A 52 -3.26 -9.24 -9.16
C CYS A 52 -3.65 -8.78 -7.76
N SER A 53 -2.85 -7.93 -7.14
CA SER A 53 -3.15 -7.35 -5.83
C SER A 53 -3.12 -5.82 -5.91
N VAL A 54 -3.91 -5.17 -5.04
CA VAL A 54 -4.03 -3.71 -5.00
C VAL A 54 -3.75 -3.22 -3.59
N LEU A 55 -2.75 -2.36 -3.45
CA LEU A 55 -2.38 -1.69 -2.20
C LEU A 55 -2.78 -0.22 -2.31
N ILE A 56 -3.69 0.23 -1.46
CA ILE A 56 -4.14 1.63 -1.46
C ILE A 56 -3.50 2.34 -0.28
N SER A 57 -2.68 3.34 -0.56
CA SER A 57 -2.07 4.15 0.49
C SER A 57 -2.97 5.31 0.88
N LEU A 58 -3.11 5.54 2.19
CA LEU A 58 -3.99 6.55 2.78
C LEU A 58 -3.20 7.61 3.57
N GLY A 59 -1.93 7.76 3.28
CA GLY A 59 -1.05 8.68 4.00
C GLY A 59 -0.99 8.34 5.49
N GLY A 60 -1.18 9.32 6.35
CA GLY A 60 -1.17 9.13 7.79
C GLY A 60 -2.29 8.22 8.33
N ASN A 61 -3.26 7.87 7.51
CA ASN A 61 -4.35 6.97 7.88
C ASN A 61 -4.06 5.49 7.56
N GLY A 62 -2.84 5.17 7.13
CA GLY A 62 -2.43 3.80 6.90
C GLY A 62 -2.63 3.34 5.47
N ALA A 63 -3.10 2.11 5.30
CA ALA A 63 -3.25 1.50 3.98
C ALA A 63 -4.31 0.41 3.98
N LEU A 64 -4.78 0.08 2.77
CA LEU A 64 -5.67 -1.04 2.49
C LEU A 64 -4.99 -1.97 1.50
N LEU A 65 -5.20 -3.27 1.65
CA LEU A 65 -4.72 -4.27 0.70
C LEU A 65 -5.86 -5.17 0.27
N LEU A 66 -6.02 -5.33 -1.04
CA LEU A 66 -6.85 -6.37 -1.63
C LEU A 66 -5.91 -7.37 -2.30
N THR A 67 -5.87 -8.60 -1.78
CA THR A 67 -5.00 -9.65 -2.33
C THR A 67 -5.61 -10.28 -3.57
N GLU A 68 -4.79 -10.98 -4.35
CA GLU A 68 -5.24 -11.72 -5.53
C GLU A 68 -6.29 -12.79 -5.20
N HIS A 69 -6.34 -13.23 -3.94
CA HIS A 69 -7.33 -14.21 -3.46
C HIS A 69 -8.62 -13.56 -2.94
N GLY A 70 -8.73 -12.23 -3.01
CA GLY A 70 -9.90 -11.49 -2.58
C GLY A 70 -9.93 -11.12 -1.10
N GLU A 71 -8.86 -11.40 -0.35
CA GLU A 71 -8.76 -11.01 1.05
C GLU A 71 -8.59 -9.49 1.18
N GLN A 72 -9.35 -8.90 2.07
CA GLN A 72 -9.30 -7.47 2.36
C GLN A 72 -8.59 -7.26 3.71
N MET A 73 -7.55 -6.45 3.69
CA MET A 73 -6.74 -6.16 4.87
C MET A 73 -6.63 -4.66 5.05
N GLN A 74 -6.60 -4.20 6.29
CA GLN A 74 -6.34 -2.81 6.61
C GLN A 74 -5.31 -2.71 7.72
N LEU A 75 -4.54 -1.64 7.70
CA LEU A 75 -3.50 -1.38 8.68
C LEU A 75 -3.37 0.12 8.89
N ASP A 76 -3.47 0.55 10.15
CA ASP A 76 -3.27 1.95 10.49
C ASP A 76 -1.77 2.29 10.43
N ALA A 77 -1.46 3.50 10.00
CA ALA A 77 -0.08 3.98 10.07
C ALA A 77 0.32 4.24 11.53
N PRO A 78 1.56 3.91 11.92
CA PRO A 78 2.05 4.29 13.22
C PRO A 78 2.11 5.83 13.33
N LYS A 79 1.89 6.34 14.52
CA LYS A 79 1.97 7.77 14.78
C LYS A 79 3.42 8.22 14.78
N GLY A 80 3.68 9.36 14.16
CA GLY A 80 5.00 9.96 14.10
C GLY A 80 4.95 11.29 13.39
N LYS A 81 6.07 12.02 13.48
CA LYS A 81 6.20 13.31 12.80
C LYS A 81 6.71 13.08 11.37
N VAL A 82 5.87 13.44 10.39
CA VAL A 82 6.26 13.39 8.98
C VAL A 82 7.30 14.47 8.71
N ARG A 83 8.49 14.07 8.27
CA ARG A 83 9.58 14.96 7.87
C ARG A 83 9.67 15.10 6.37
N ASN A 84 9.44 14.01 5.66
CA ASN A 84 9.52 13.97 4.21
C ASN A 84 8.63 12.86 3.67
N ALA A 85 7.57 13.23 2.96
CA ALA A 85 6.66 12.27 2.33
C ALA A 85 7.15 11.78 0.97
N VAL A 86 8.19 12.41 0.40
CA VAL A 86 8.73 12.03 -0.92
C VAL A 86 9.38 10.66 -0.83
N GLY A 87 9.00 9.77 -1.71
CA GLY A 87 9.54 8.41 -1.76
C GLY A 87 8.88 7.41 -0.79
N ALA A 88 7.98 7.86 0.08
CA ALA A 88 7.27 6.95 0.99
C ALA A 88 6.46 5.89 0.23
N GLY A 89 5.83 6.27 -0.87
CA GLY A 89 5.11 5.35 -1.75
C GLY A 89 6.01 4.30 -2.37
N ASP A 90 7.17 4.70 -2.88
CA ASP A 90 8.16 3.78 -3.44
C ASP A 90 8.70 2.82 -2.38
N SER A 91 8.93 3.33 -1.17
CA SER A 91 9.34 2.51 -0.02
C SER A 91 8.28 1.48 0.36
N MET A 92 6.99 1.82 0.26
CA MET A 92 5.90 0.86 0.48
C MET A 92 5.95 -0.30 -0.53
N VAL A 93 6.11 0.00 -1.80
CA VAL A 93 6.21 -1.04 -2.84
C VAL A 93 7.42 -1.93 -2.60
N ALA A 94 8.58 -1.33 -2.35
CA ALA A 94 9.80 -2.08 -2.08
C ALA A 94 9.67 -2.95 -0.81
N GLY A 95 9.09 -2.41 0.24
CA GLY A 95 8.83 -3.13 1.49
C GLY A 95 7.85 -4.29 1.30
N PHE A 96 6.80 -4.09 0.51
CA PHE A 96 5.85 -5.15 0.17
C PHE A 96 6.54 -6.32 -0.53
N LEU A 97 7.30 -6.02 -1.58
CA LEU A 97 8.00 -7.05 -2.35
C LEU A 97 9.02 -7.79 -1.49
N ALA A 98 9.81 -7.07 -0.69
CA ALA A 98 10.78 -7.68 0.20
C ALA A 98 10.11 -8.59 1.24
N GLY A 99 9.06 -8.12 1.87
CA GLY A 99 8.31 -8.90 2.86
C GLY A 99 7.65 -10.15 2.26
N TYR A 100 7.11 -10.04 1.06
CA TYR A 100 6.53 -11.17 0.35
C TYR A 100 7.59 -12.20 -0.03
N MET A 101 8.74 -11.76 -0.56
CA MET A 101 9.82 -12.65 -0.94
C MET A 101 10.42 -13.38 0.27
N GLU A 102 10.49 -12.71 1.42
CA GLU A 102 11.05 -13.30 2.63
C GLU A 102 10.09 -14.29 3.30
N HIS A 103 8.80 -13.97 3.35
CA HIS A 103 7.82 -14.74 4.14
C HIS A 103 6.76 -15.47 3.30
N ALA A 104 6.65 -15.20 2.01
CA ALA A 104 5.60 -15.72 1.12
C ALA A 104 4.18 -15.50 1.70
N SER A 105 3.97 -14.38 2.38
CA SER A 105 2.72 -14.03 3.07
C SER A 105 2.31 -12.60 2.73
N TYR A 106 1.06 -12.43 2.32
CA TYR A 106 0.51 -11.10 2.07
C TYR A 106 0.43 -10.25 3.34
N GLY A 107 0.13 -10.87 4.48
CA GLY A 107 0.08 -10.16 5.76
C GLY A 107 1.45 -9.59 6.15
N GLU A 108 2.50 -10.38 6.04
CA GLU A 108 3.87 -9.93 6.31
C GLU A 108 4.32 -8.88 5.30
N ALA A 109 4.00 -9.09 4.02
CA ALA A 109 4.30 -8.12 2.97
C ALA A 109 3.62 -6.78 3.26
N PHE A 110 2.37 -6.81 3.66
CA PHE A 110 1.59 -5.61 3.97
C PHE A 110 2.16 -4.84 5.17
N ARG A 111 2.48 -5.55 6.26
CA ARG A 111 3.12 -4.92 7.43
C ARG A 111 4.46 -4.30 7.08
N THR A 112 5.28 -4.99 6.33
CA THR A 112 6.58 -4.47 5.89
C THR A 112 6.41 -3.24 4.99
N ALA A 113 5.41 -3.24 4.12
CA ALA A 113 5.09 -2.09 3.28
C ALA A 113 4.74 -0.85 4.10
N VAL A 114 3.83 -0.98 5.07
CA VAL A 114 3.41 0.14 5.92
C VAL A 114 4.57 0.62 6.79
N ALA A 115 5.37 -0.31 7.33
CA ALA A 115 6.56 0.05 8.11
C ALA A 115 7.58 0.82 7.27
N ALA A 116 7.86 0.37 6.06
CA ALA A 116 8.80 1.00 5.15
C ALA A 116 8.35 2.42 4.74
N GLY A 117 7.08 2.56 4.37
CA GLY A 117 6.51 3.85 4.01
C GLY A 117 6.52 4.83 5.18
N SER A 118 6.16 4.36 6.37
CA SER A 118 6.15 5.18 7.59
C SER A 118 7.56 5.60 8.01
N ALA A 119 8.51 4.67 7.98
CA ALA A 119 9.89 4.96 8.31
C ALA A 119 10.49 6.01 7.35
N SER A 120 10.19 5.90 6.05
CA SER A 120 10.62 6.90 5.07
C SER A 120 9.97 8.26 5.31
N ALA A 121 8.68 8.30 5.64
CA ALA A 121 7.98 9.55 5.93
C ALA A 121 8.50 10.25 7.20
N PHE A 122 8.96 9.48 8.19
CA PHE A 122 9.50 10.01 9.46
C PHE A 122 10.97 10.40 9.37
N SER A 123 11.63 10.07 8.28
CA SER A 123 13.07 10.32 8.06
C SER A 123 13.26 11.46 7.05
N GLU A 124 14.44 12.10 7.09
CA GLU A 124 14.85 13.09 6.10
C GLU A 124 15.33 12.43 4.78
N HIS A 125 15.53 11.14 4.80
CA HIS A 125 15.98 10.29 3.69
C HIS A 125 15.10 9.04 3.59
N LEU A 126 15.34 8.21 2.59
CA LEU A 126 14.67 6.91 2.50
C LEU A 126 15.04 6.04 3.69
N ALA A 127 14.08 5.28 4.21
CA ALA A 127 14.27 4.47 5.39
C ALA A 127 15.33 3.40 5.20
N THR A 128 16.16 3.22 6.24
CA THR A 128 17.06 2.08 6.35
C THR A 128 16.30 0.84 6.84
N ARG A 129 16.89 -0.34 6.65
CA ARG A 129 16.34 -1.58 7.19
C ARG A 129 16.15 -1.51 8.71
N ALA A 130 17.12 -0.94 9.43
CA ALA A 130 17.04 -0.79 10.89
C ALA A 130 15.84 0.06 11.31
N GLU A 131 15.58 1.17 10.62
CA GLU A 131 14.44 2.04 10.90
C GLU A 131 13.11 1.32 10.65
N ILE A 132 13.02 0.51 9.60
CA ILE A 132 11.85 -0.31 9.29
C ILE A 132 11.62 -1.36 10.38
N GLU A 133 12.67 -2.04 10.81
CA GLU A 133 12.62 -3.05 11.87
C GLU A 133 12.16 -2.51 13.22
N GLN A 134 12.42 -1.23 13.49
CA GLN A 134 11.92 -0.57 14.71
C GLN A 134 10.40 -0.34 14.67
N ILE A 135 9.83 -0.16 13.50
CA ILE A 135 8.39 0.12 13.32
C ILE A 135 7.57 -1.17 13.22
N LEU A 136 8.12 -2.23 12.65
CA LEU A 136 7.42 -3.49 12.43
C LEU A 136 6.69 -4.04 13.68
N PRO A 137 7.31 -4.08 14.87
CA PRO A 137 6.63 -4.60 16.05
C PRO A 137 5.38 -3.82 16.45
N VAL A 138 5.35 -2.52 16.18
CA VAL A 138 4.20 -1.65 16.50
C VAL A 138 2.99 -2.04 15.67
N LEU A 139 3.19 -2.64 14.50
CA LEU A 139 2.15 -3.01 13.55
C LEU A 139 1.63 -4.43 13.73
N LEU A 140 2.23 -5.22 14.62
CA LEU A 140 1.88 -6.64 14.77
C LEU A 140 0.42 -6.86 15.17
N ASP A 141 -0.10 -6.02 16.07
CA ASP A 141 -1.42 -6.20 16.65
C ASP A 141 -2.51 -5.30 16.03
N SER A 142 -2.13 -4.42 15.11
CA SER A 142 -3.09 -3.52 14.44
C SER A 142 -3.64 -4.08 13.13
N TYR A 143 -3.19 -5.25 12.77
CA TYR A 143 -3.52 -5.93 11.53
C TYR A 143 -4.91 -6.57 11.61
N GLN A 144 -5.76 -6.30 10.62
CA GLN A 144 -7.11 -6.85 10.54
C GLN A 144 -7.36 -7.44 9.15
N ILE A 145 -7.87 -8.65 9.14
CA ILE A 145 -8.36 -9.32 7.92
C ILE A 145 -9.87 -9.23 7.91
N GLN A 146 -10.42 -8.82 6.79
CA GLN A 146 -11.85 -8.76 6.57
C GLN A 146 -12.32 -9.78 5.54
#